data_07f551567d8fcb89c236b163771acdc6
#
_entry.id   07f551567d8fcb89c236b163771acdc6
#
_cell.length_a   1.000
_cell.length_b   1.000
_cell.length_c   1.000
_cell.angle_alpha   90.00
_cell.angle_beta   90.00
_cell.angle_gamma   90.00
#
_symmetry.space_group_name_H-M   'P 1'
#
loop_
_entity.id
_entity.type
_entity.pdbx_description
1 polymer ?
#
loop_
_entity_poly.entity_id
_entity_poly.type
_entity_poly.pdbx_seq_one_letter_code
_entity_poly.pdbx_strand_id
1 'polypeptide(L)'
;MPDEKNLLQMRVDESKQRDVGKRRARIGHNAMDYLHVAPGDIIEIKGTKMSCAIVWPSDEDEKNPDSIRLDGQTRKNIGAAIGDVVYVKKVKVKTAKTVKLMPINDVVTIDKEFTDFVKNRLKGLPLTIGDEISVMILGNSMEFKISKSTPKGIVKIERSTILKILSEASTDKRTRITYEESGGLGDTVKAMREIVELPLRHPELFSRLGVEPHSGVLLYGPPGCGKTLLARVIASESDANMYLINGAEIMNKYYGETEAKLRDIFKEAKDNSPSIIFIDEIDAIAPKREEVYGDVEKRVVAQLLALMDGLTDRGNVIVLGASNRPDSVCLLYTSPSPRDGLLSRMPSSA
;
A
#
# COMPACT_ATOMS: atom_id res chain seq x y z
N MET A 1 21.84 -29.80 3.13
CA MET A 1 20.63 -29.33 2.44
C MET A 1 19.53 -29.29 3.49
N PRO A 2 18.93 -28.13 3.82
CA PRO A 2 17.83 -28.09 4.79
C PRO A 2 16.55 -28.57 4.12
N ASP A 3 15.76 -29.31 4.88
CA ASP A 3 14.53 -30.00 4.53
C ASP A 3 13.57 -29.22 3.62
N GLU A 4 13.51 -29.60 2.34
CA GLU A 4 12.49 -29.17 1.38
C GLU A 4 11.10 -29.84 1.61
N LYS A 5 10.97 -30.65 2.66
CA LYS A 5 9.85 -31.61 2.79
C LYS A 5 8.53 -31.06 3.27
N ASN A 6 8.40 -29.78 3.69
CA ASN A 6 7.13 -29.22 4.17
C ASN A 6 6.93 -27.78 3.71
N LEU A 7 7.02 -27.55 2.39
CA LEU A 7 6.69 -26.26 1.79
C LEU A 7 5.23 -26.31 1.31
N LEU A 8 4.38 -25.44 1.85
CA LEU A 8 2.96 -25.32 1.48
C LEU A 8 2.76 -24.03 0.66
N GLN A 9 2.09 -24.15 -0.47
CA GLN A 9 1.69 -23.04 -1.31
C GLN A 9 0.33 -22.54 -0.86
N MET A 10 0.20 -21.24 -0.56
CA MET A 10 -1.02 -20.63 -0.09
C MET A 10 -1.30 -19.31 -0.79
N ARG A 11 -2.58 -18.96 -0.96
CA ARG A 11 -3.00 -17.69 -1.52
C ARG A 11 -3.17 -16.66 -0.40
N VAL A 12 -2.60 -15.48 -0.58
CA VAL A 12 -2.71 -14.38 0.39
C VAL A 12 -4.11 -13.78 0.38
N ASP A 13 -4.68 -13.63 1.56
CA ASP A 13 -5.97 -12.98 1.80
C ASP A 13 -5.84 -11.86 2.84
N GLU A 14 -6.83 -10.98 2.93
CA GLU A 14 -6.85 -9.86 3.86
C GLU A 14 -7.04 -10.34 5.31
N SER A 15 -6.32 -9.70 6.24
CA SER A 15 -6.45 -10.02 7.67
C SER A 15 -7.72 -9.42 8.27
N LYS A 16 -8.14 -9.99 9.40
CA LYS A 16 -9.21 -9.39 10.20
C LYS A 16 -8.64 -8.22 11.01
N GLN A 17 -9.45 -7.17 11.20
CA GLN A 17 -9.06 -5.97 11.96
C GLN A 17 -8.41 -6.29 13.33
N ARG A 18 -8.91 -7.31 14.02
CA ARG A 18 -8.40 -7.75 15.33
C ARG A 18 -6.97 -8.29 15.32
N ASP A 19 -6.42 -8.62 14.15
CA ASP A 19 -5.09 -9.23 13.99
C ASP A 19 -4.04 -8.25 13.45
N VAL A 20 -4.48 -7.07 13.02
CA VAL A 20 -3.60 -6.00 12.48
C VAL A 20 -2.53 -5.62 13.51
N GLY A 21 -1.28 -5.52 13.07
CA GLY A 21 -0.13 -5.17 13.89
C GLY A 21 0.36 -6.27 14.85
N LYS A 22 -0.30 -7.45 14.88
CA LYS A 22 0.08 -8.57 15.76
C LYS A 22 0.94 -9.61 15.08
N ARG A 23 1.28 -9.41 13.81
CA ARG A 23 2.04 -10.37 12.98
C ARG A 23 1.44 -11.78 13.02
N ARG A 24 0.12 -11.87 12.95
CA ARG A 24 -0.62 -13.13 12.91
C ARG A 24 -0.88 -13.54 11.48
N ALA A 25 -0.60 -14.82 11.21
CA ALA A 25 -1.00 -15.49 9.98
C ALA A 25 -2.13 -16.47 10.32
N ARG A 26 -3.34 -16.22 9.81
CA ARG A 26 -4.44 -17.18 9.96
C ARG A 26 -4.43 -18.14 8.80
N ILE A 27 -4.41 -19.44 9.14
CA ILE A 27 -4.42 -20.55 8.19
C ILE A 27 -5.44 -21.60 8.63
N GLY A 28 -5.98 -22.34 7.67
CA GLY A 28 -6.94 -23.43 7.94
C GLY A 28 -6.31 -24.58 8.71
N HIS A 29 -7.16 -25.38 9.40
CA HIS A 29 -6.71 -26.54 10.17
C HIS A 29 -5.92 -27.54 9.33
N ASN A 30 -6.39 -27.83 8.10
CA ASN A 30 -5.69 -28.74 7.18
C ASN A 30 -4.26 -28.28 6.86
N ALA A 31 -4.07 -26.97 6.67
CA ALA A 31 -2.75 -26.36 6.45
C ALA A 31 -1.88 -26.45 7.70
N MET A 32 -2.46 -26.27 8.89
CA MET A 32 -1.76 -26.43 10.16
C MET A 32 -1.27 -27.85 10.37
N ASP A 33 -2.13 -28.84 10.08
CA ASP A 33 -1.79 -30.26 10.17
C ASP A 33 -0.69 -30.64 9.19
N TYR A 34 -0.78 -30.17 7.93
CA TYR A 34 0.24 -30.42 6.91
C TYR A 34 1.61 -29.84 7.30
N LEU A 35 1.62 -28.62 7.84
CA LEU A 35 2.85 -27.93 8.28
C LEU A 35 3.34 -28.43 9.66
N HIS A 36 2.57 -29.27 10.34
CA HIS A 36 2.80 -29.70 11.72
C HIS A 36 3.03 -28.50 12.68
N VAL A 37 2.15 -27.49 12.60
CA VAL A 37 2.18 -26.29 13.43
C VAL A 37 0.98 -26.20 14.34
N ALA A 38 1.19 -25.64 15.53
CA ALA A 38 0.15 -25.31 16.50
C ALA A 38 -0.08 -23.79 16.59
N PRO A 39 -1.23 -23.33 17.11
CA PRO A 39 -1.45 -21.91 17.38
C PRO A 39 -0.33 -21.34 18.28
N GLY A 40 0.28 -20.24 17.83
CA GLY A 40 1.45 -19.62 18.47
C GLY A 40 2.81 -20.05 17.93
N ASP A 41 2.88 -21.11 17.11
CA ASP A 41 4.09 -21.47 16.37
C ASP A 41 4.42 -20.38 15.33
N ILE A 42 5.68 -20.34 14.91
CA ILE A 42 6.17 -19.36 13.95
C ILE A 42 6.41 -20.06 12.61
N ILE A 43 5.93 -19.43 11.55
CA ILE A 43 6.13 -19.83 10.16
C ILE A 43 6.96 -18.79 9.44
N GLU A 44 7.80 -19.27 8.53
CA GLU A 44 8.45 -18.47 7.50
C GLU A 44 7.52 -18.38 6.29
N ILE A 45 7.38 -17.18 5.77
CA ILE A 45 6.55 -16.90 4.59
C ILE A 45 7.46 -16.29 3.53
N LYS A 46 7.50 -16.89 2.36
CA LYS A 46 8.30 -16.45 1.22
C LYS A 46 7.38 -16.01 0.07
N GLY A 47 7.33 -14.72 -0.17
CA GLY A 47 6.83 -14.09 -1.39
C GLY A 47 8.00 -13.67 -2.27
N THR A 48 8.03 -12.42 -2.75
CA THR A 48 9.21 -11.82 -3.39
C THR A 48 10.32 -11.56 -2.37
N LYS A 49 9.95 -11.31 -1.11
CA LYS A 49 10.84 -11.22 0.05
C LYS A 49 10.48 -12.32 1.04
N MET A 50 11.27 -12.45 2.09
CA MET A 50 11.06 -13.44 3.14
C MET A 50 10.82 -12.74 4.46
N SER A 51 9.76 -13.13 5.17
CA SER A 51 9.48 -12.69 6.53
C SER A 51 8.84 -13.82 7.34
N CYS A 52 8.28 -13.52 8.51
CA CYS A 52 7.72 -14.50 9.42
C CYS A 52 6.45 -13.98 10.09
N ALA A 53 5.60 -14.91 10.53
CA ALA A 53 4.39 -14.60 11.27
C ALA A 53 4.08 -15.69 12.30
N ILE A 54 3.20 -15.35 13.26
CA ILE A 54 2.69 -16.26 14.28
C ILE A 54 1.44 -16.95 13.74
N VAL A 55 1.42 -18.26 13.75
CA VAL A 55 0.26 -19.07 13.31
C VAL A 55 -0.93 -18.86 14.24
N TRP A 56 -2.07 -18.65 13.63
CA TRP A 56 -3.38 -18.61 14.30
C TRP A 56 -4.42 -19.35 13.46
N PRO A 57 -5.36 -20.07 14.07
CA PRO A 57 -6.37 -20.78 13.30
C PRO A 57 -7.33 -19.82 12.60
N SER A 58 -7.72 -20.18 11.40
CA SER A 58 -8.83 -19.55 10.70
C SER A 58 -10.15 -19.85 11.40
N ASP A 59 -11.15 -18.98 11.23
CA ASP A 59 -12.50 -19.26 11.74
C ASP A 59 -13.18 -20.33 10.84
N GLU A 60 -14.09 -21.13 11.40
CA GLU A 60 -14.74 -22.28 10.73
C GLU A 60 -15.53 -21.92 9.46
N ASP A 61 -15.96 -20.65 9.31
CA ASP A 61 -16.76 -20.17 8.18
C ASP A 61 -15.94 -19.72 6.95
N GLU A 62 -14.65 -20.04 6.87
CA GLU A 62 -13.80 -19.52 5.79
C GLU A 62 -13.96 -20.31 4.49
N LYS A 63 -14.32 -19.58 3.41
CA LYS A 63 -14.63 -20.12 2.09
C LYS A 63 -13.43 -20.75 1.35
N ASN A 64 -12.19 -20.42 1.74
CA ASN A 64 -10.97 -20.86 1.06
C ASN A 64 -10.00 -21.54 2.03
N PRO A 65 -9.95 -22.89 2.07
CA PRO A 65 -9.06 -23.62 2.97
C PRO A 65 -7.57 -23.43 2.67
N ASP A 66 -7.21 -23.04 1.43
CA ASP A 66 -5.83 -22.87 0.99
C ASP A 66 -5.36 -21.41 1.06
N SER A 67 -6.07 -20.56 1.81
CA SER A 67 -5.70 -19.16 1.99
C SER A 67 -4.94 -18.92 3.28
N ILE A 68 -4.04 -17.92 3.24
CA ILE A 68 -3.33 -17.37 4.39
C ILE A 68 -3.71 -15.90 4.56
N ARG A 69 -4.27 -15.53 5.70
CA ARG A 69 -4.64 -14.15 5.99
C ARG A 69 -3.51 -13.41 6.69
N LEU A 70 -3.08 -12.32 6.07
CA LEU A 70 -1.95 -11.52 6.51
C LEU A 70 -2.34 -10.04 6.55
N ASP A 71 -1.88 -9.32 7.57
CA ASP A 71 -2.03 -7.87 7.64
C ASP A 71 -1.14 -7.14 6.63
N GLY A 72 -1.46 -5.89 6.31
CA GLY A 72 -0.76 -5.10 5.31
C GLY A 72 0.74 -4.98 5.59
N GLN A 73 1.12 -4.85 6.87
CA GLN A 73 2.54 -4.78 7.25
C GLN A 73 3.28 -6.09 6.96
N THR A 74 2.68 -7.23 7.24
CA THR A 74 3.27 -8.54 6.95
C THR A 74 3.33 -8.79 5.45
N ARG A 75 2.26 -8.43 4.69
CA ARG A 75 2.25 -8.51 3.22
C ARG A 75 3.37 -7.69 2.60
N LYS A 76 3.58 -6.46 3.07
CA LYS A 76 4.69 -5.61 2.65
C LYS A 76 6.05 -6.26 2.92
N ASN A 77 6.23 -6.83 4.10
CA ASN A 77 7.50 -7.47 4.48
C ASN A 77 7.83 -8.69 3.60
N ILE A 78 6.83 -9.43 3.15
CA ILE A 78 7.01 -10.55 2.21
C ILE A 78 6.97 -10.12 0.74
N GLY A 79 6.60 -8.87 0.46
CA GLY A 79 6.44 -8.34 -0.89
C GLY A 79 5.33 -9.05 -1.67
N ALA A 80 4.17 -9.32 -1.04
CA ALA A 80 3.03 -9.96 -1.66
C ALA A 80 1.76 -9.12 -1.48
N ALA A 81 0.91 -9.12 -2.52
CA ALA A 81 -0.43 -8.55 -2.48
C ALA A 81 -1.48 -9.58 -2.09
N ILE A 82 -2.70 -9.12 -1.86
CA ILE A 82 -3.85 -10.01 -1.69
C ILE A 82 -4.14 -10.69 -3.04
N GLY A 83 -4.28 -12.01 -2.99
CA GLY A 83 -4.45 -12.85 -4.17
C GLY A 83 -3.17 -13.49 -4.68
N ASP A 84 -2.00 -12.98 -4.30
CA ASP A 84 -0.70 -13.56 -4.64
C ASP A 84 -0.50 -14.92 -3.96
N VAL A 85 0.39 -15.69 -4.53
CA VAL A 85 0.77 -17.01 -4.01
C VAL A 85 2.07 -16.88 -3.25
N VAL A 86 2.10 -17.43 -2.04
CA VAL A 86 3.27 -17.47 -1.16
C VAL A 86 3.58 -18.88 -0.71
N TYR A 87 4.83 -19.09 -0.33
CA TYR A 87 5.30 -20.37 0.19
C TYR A 87 5.51 -20.29 1.68
N VAL A 88 4.95 -21.25 2.40
CA VAL A 88 4.92 -21.27 3.86
C VAL A 88 5.60 -22.53 4.37
N LYS A 89 6.43 -22.39 5.40
CA LYS A 89 7.02 -23.53 6.11
C LYS A 89 7.17 -23.25 7.61
N LYS A 90 7.18 -24.30 8.40
CA LYS A 90 7.51 -24.22 9.84
C LYS A 90 8.97 -23.84 10.05
N VAL A 91 9.24 -22.98 11.02
CA VAL A 91 10.61 -22.59 11.38
C VAL A 91 10.83 -22.62 12.90
N LYS A 92 12.01 -23.06 13.30
CA LYS A 92 12.48 -22.95 14.69
C LYS A 92 13.11 -21.57 14.90
N VAL A 93 12.56 -20.79 15.82
CA VAL A 93 12.98 -19.43 16.08
C VAL A 93 13.91 -19.38 17.30
N LYS A 94 14.98 -18.61 17.18
CA LYS A 94 15.94 -18.37 18.27
C LYS A 94 15.63 -17.05 18.96
N THR A 95 15.89 -16.97 20.27
CA THR A 95 15.82 -15.71 20.99
C THR A 95 16.92 -14.75 20.50
N ALA A 96 16.53 -13.52 20.20
CA ALA A 96 17.46 -12.48 19.80
C ALA A 96 18.35 -12.06 20.97
N LYS A 97 19.66 -12.04 20.76
CA LYS A 97 20.60 -11.40 21.71
C LYS A 97 20.61 -9.89 21.53
N THR A 98 20.71 -9.42 20.28
CA THR A 98 20.71 -8.00 19.93
C THR A 98 19.89 -7.78 18.68
N VAL A 99 19.07 -6.72 18.69
CA VAL A 99 18.33 -6.23 17.51
C VAL A 99 18.64 -4.75 17.35
N LYS A 100 18.96 -4.33 16.11
CA LYS A 100 19.12 -2.93 15.75
C LYS A 100 17.94 -2.48 14.91
N LEU A 101 17.27 -1.43 15.36
CA LEU A 101 16.18 -0.77 14.64
C LEU A 101 16.67 0.54 14.06
N MET A 102 16.14 0.90 12.91
CA MET A 102 16.38 2.16 12.24
C MET A 102 15.02 2.82 11.99
N PRO A 103 14.75 4.03 12.48
CA PRO A 103 13.50 4.73 12.18
C PRO A 103 13.43 5.05 10.68
N ILE A 104 12.23 5.00 10.10
CA ILE A 104 12.04 5.22 8.65
C ILE A 104 11.79 6.70 8.38
N ASN A 105 10.95 7.36 9.18
CA ASN A 105 10.41 8.68 8.84
C ASN A 105 10.83 9.83 9.77
N ASP A 106 11.30 9.55 10.97
CA ASP A 106 11.50 10.56 12.01
C ASP A 106 12.89 10.53 12.64
N VAL A 107 13.45 11.71 12.86
CA VAL A 107 14.60 11.89 13.76
C VAL A 107 14.05 11.92 15.18
N VAL A 108 14.24 10.85 15.92
CA VAL A 108 13.72 10.72 17.29
C VAL A 108 14.85 10.95 18.29
N THR A 109 14.56 11.73 19.33
CA THR A 109 15.42 11.75 20.50
C THR A 109 15.29 10.39 21.22
N ILE A 110 16.33 9.56 21.08
CA ILE A 110 16.34 8.20 21.60
C ILE A 110 16.92 8.25 22.99
N ASP A 111 16.03 8.12 23.97
CA ASP A 111 16.41 7.87 25.36
C ASP A 111 16.22 6.40 25.75
N LYS A 112 16.59 6.07 26.97
CA LYS A 112 16.47 4.71 27.48
C LYS A 112 15.00 4.32 27.68
N GLU A 113 14.17 5.24 28.14
CA GLU A 113 12.74 4.99 28.40
C GLU A 113 12.00 4.68 27.10
N PHE A 114 12.28 5.43 26.03
CA PHE A 114 11.76 5.19 24.70
C PHE A 114 12.17 3.81 24.16
N THR A 115 13.45 3.47 24.30
CA THR A 115 13.97 2.16 23.87
C THR A 115 13.30 1.01 24.62
N ASP A 116 13.11 1.14 25.93
CA ASP A 116 12.43 0.15 26.77
C ASP A 116 10.94 0.04 26.43
N PHE A 117 10.27 1.15 26.11
CA PHE A 117 8.88 1.17 25.65
C PHE A 117 8.73 0.40 24.32
N VAL A 118 9.54 0.73 23.31
CA VAL A 118 9.53 0.04 22.01
C VAL A 118 9.83 -1.45 22.21
N LYS A 119 10.81 -1.81 23.03
CA LYS A 119 11.14 -3.20 23.35
C LYS A 119 9.96 -3.96 23.95
N ASN A 120 9.23 -3.34 24.87
CA ASN A 120 8.05 -3.96 25.50
C ASN A 120 6.92 -4.20 24.49
N ARG A 121 6.72 -3.30 23.52
CA ARG A 121 5.73 -3.47 22.45
C ARG A 121 6.11 -4.60 21.49
N LEU A 122 7.39 -4.77 21.21
CA LEU A 122 7.89 -5.80 20.29
C LEU A 122 8.12 -7.16 20.95
N LYS A 123 7.98 -7.25 22.26
CA LYS A 123 8.19 -8.49 22.99
C LYS A 123 7.27 -9.61 22.52
N GLY A 124 7.87 -10.74 22.22
CA GLY A 124 7.16 -11.93 21.75
C GLY A 124 6.95 -11.98 20.24
N LEU A 125 7.18 -10.89 19.51
CA LEU A 125 7.03 -10.87 18.06
C LEU A 125 8.24 -11.52 17.38
N PRO A 126 8.00 -12.35 16.36
CA PRO A 126 9.06 -12.85 15.49
C PRO A 126 9.43 -11.78 14.47
N LEU A 127 10.71 -11.66 14.17
CA LEU A 127 11.28 -10.64 13.30
C LEU A 127 12.38 -11.22 12.43
N THR A 128 12.55 -10.65 11.23
CA THR A 128 13.71 -10.93 10.38
C THR A 128 14.39 -9.64 9.93
N ILE A 129 15.64 -9.74 9.47
CA ILE A 129 16.37 -8.57 8.96
C ILE A 129 15.68 -8.07 7.70
N GLY A 130 15.47 -6.76 7.61
CA GLY A 130 14.77 -6.10 6.50
C GLY A 130 13.29 -5.88 6.76
N ASP A 131 12.69 -6.55 7.77
CA ASP A 131 11.31 -6.31 8.15
C ASP A 131 11.10 -4.86 8.59
N GLU A 132 9.96 -4.35 8.25
CA GLU A 132 9.44 -3.09 8.76
C GLU A 132 8.36 -3.38 9.81
N ILE A 133 8.34 -2.60 10.86
CA ILE A 133 7.40 -2.74 11.98
C ILE A 133 6.88 -1.37 12.38
N SER A 134 5.60 -1.32 12.70
CA SER A 134 4.92 -0.13 13.19
C SER A 134 4.67 -0.25 14.70
N VAL A 135 5.00 0.80 15.44
CA VAL A 135 4.79 0.89 16.89
C VAL A 135 3.99 2.15 17.20
N MET A 136 2.84 2.00 17.84
CA MET A 136 2.03 3.13 18.30
C MET A 136 2.65 3.77 19.54
N ILE A 137 3.01 5.05 19.45
CA ILE A 137 3.64 5.84 20.51
C ILE A 137 2.85 7.14 20.67
N LEU A 138 2.22 7.34 21.82
CA LEU A 138 1.43 8.55 22.15
C LEU A 138 0.38 8.92 21.05
N GLY A 139 -0.26 7.93 20.45
CA GLY A 139 -1.26 8.15 19.39
C GLY A 139 -0.70 8.27 17.97
N ASN A 140 0.62 8.36 17.82
CA ASN A 140 1.28 8.39 16.52
C ASN A 140 1.89 7.01 16.19
N SER A 141 1.82 6.62 14.92
CA SER A 141 2.45 5.40 14.42
C SER A 141 3.88 5.71 13.98
N MET A 142 4.87 5.07 14.62
CA MET A 142 6.27 5.18 14.23
C MET A 142 6.72 3.88 13.56
N GLU A 143 7.36 4.03 12.41
CA GLU A 143 7.85 2.90 11.63
C GLU A 143 9.36 2.70 11.81
N PHE A 144 9.75 1.44 12.02
CA PHE A 144 11.14 1.02 12.18
C PHE A 144 11.46 -0.11 11.23
N LYS A 145 12.66 -0.05 10.64
CA LYS A 145 13.25 -1.14 9.85
C LYS A 145 14.26 -1.91 10.68
N ILE A 146 14.23 -3.24 10.61
CA ILE A 146 15.21 -4.09 11.27
C ILE A 146 16.47 -4.13 10.42
N SER A 147 17.51 -3.41 10.89
CA SER A 147 18.78 -3.32 10.15
C SER A 147 19.72 -4.48 10.45
N LYS A 148 19.71 -5.02 11.69
CA LYS A 148 20.56 -6.14 12.09
C LYS A 148 19.95 -6.92 13.25
N SER A 149 20.10 -8.24 13.22
CA SER A 149 19.78 -9.12 14.33
C SER A 149 20.92 -10.08 14.64
N THR A 150 21.06 -10.48 15.90
CA THR A 150 21.99 -11.52 16.33
C THR A 150 21.21 -12.51 17.20
N PRO A 151 21.13 -13.80 16.82
CA PRO A 151 21.68 -14.43 15.61
C PRO A 151 21.02 -13.95 14.32
N LYS A 152 21.62 -14.21 13.16
CA LYS A 152 20.99 -13.96 11.85
C LYS A 152 19.82 -14.92 11.62
N GLY A 153 18.83 -14.48 10.85
CA GLY A 153 17.62 -15.24 10.50
C GLY A 153 16.41 -14.76 11.29
N ILE A 154 15.40 -15.62 11.40
CA ILE A 154 14.18 -15.29 12.15
C ILE A 154 14.48 -15.39 13.64
N VAL A 155 14.23 -14.30 14.37
CA VAL A 155 14.47 -14.19 15.79
C VAL A 155 13.24 -13.68 16.53
N LYS A 156 13.11 -14.00 17.81
CA LYS A 156 12.04 -13.52 18.69
C LYS A 156 12.63 -12.57 19.74
N ILE A 157 11.97 -11.44 19.96
CA ILE A 157 12.37 -10.49 21.01
C ILE A 157 11.86 -10.98 22.37
N GLU A 158 12.78 -11.06 23.35
CA GLU A 158 12.48 -11.40 24.72
C GLU A 158 13.04 -10.37 25.71
N ARG A 159 12.78 -10.57 27.01
CA ARG A 159 13.28 -9.65 28.05
C ARG A 159 14.81 -9.50 28.05
N SER A 160 15.53 -10.56 27.71
CA SER A 160 17.01 -10.58 27.66
C SER A 160 17.59 -9.91 26.40
N THR A 161 16.75 -9.62 25.39
CA THR A 161 17.21 -9.01 24.12
C THR A 161 17.69 -7.58 24.37
N ILE A 162 18.85 -7.23 23.83
CA ILE A 162 19.35 -5.85 23.80
C ILE A 162 18.82 -5.18 22.54
N LEU A 163 17.92 -4.20 22.70
CA LEU A 163 17.42 -3.38 21.61
C LEU A 163 18.29 -2.13 21.46
N LYS A 164 18.71 -1.83 20.24
CA LYS A 164 19.42 -0.59 19.91
C LYS A 164 18.67 0.10 18.78
N ILE A 165 18.26 1.34 19.00
CA ILE A 165 17.65 2.19 17.98
C ILE A 165 18.72 3.13 17.47
N LEU A 166 18.88 3.23 16.14
CA LEU A 166 19.84 4.13 15.51
C LEU A 166 19.22 5.53 15.41
N SER A 167 20.04 6.56 15.57
CA SER A 167 19.57 7.96 15.50
C SER A 167 19.36 8.49 14.07
N GLU A 168 19.83 7.76 13.08
CA GLU A 168 19.69 8.15 11.67
C GLU A 168 18.45 7.50 11.07
N ALA A 169 17.58 8.33 10.47
CA ALA A 169 16.43 7.84 9.71
C ALA A 169 16.91 7.22 8.39
N SER A 170 16.24 6.16 7.94
CA SER A 170 16.44 5.66 6.59
C SER A 170 15.90 6.68 5.58
N THR A 171 16.58 6.87 4.46
CA THR A 171 16.19 7.83 3.39
C THR A 171 14.87 7.47 2.67
N ASP A 172 14.21 6.41 3.08
CA ASP A 172 12.97 5.94 2.45
C ASP A 172 11.75 6.65 3.10
N LYS A 173 11.44 7.86 2.61
CA LYS A 173 10.40 8.78 3.12
C LYS A 173 8.95 8.37 2.79
N ARG A 174 8.58 7.10 2.83
CA ARG A 174 7.20 6.69 2.48
C ARG A 174 6.40 6.36 3.73
N THR A 175 5.52 7.26 4.15
CA THR A 175 4.44 6.94 5.11
C THR A 175 3.49 5.97 4.40
N ARG A 176 3.47 4.72 4.82
CA ARG A 176 2.69 3.67 4.16
C ARG A 176 1.44 3.37 4.97
N ILE A 177 0.32 3.66 4.37
CA ILE A 177 -1.02 3.39 4.88
C ILE A 177 -1.50 2.09 4.24
N THR A 178 -2.19 1.23 4.99
CA THR A 178 -2.70 -0.07 4.52
C THR A 178 -4.21 -0.05 4.35
N TYR A 179 -4.77 -1.05 3.63
CA TYR A 179 -6.22 -1.16 3.44
C TYR A 179 -6.99 -1.28 4.75
N GLU A 180 -6.40 -1.89 5.78
CA GLU A 180 -7.01 -2.06 7.09
C GLU A 180 -7.28 -0.74 7.82
N GLU A 181 -6.58 0.33 7.42
CA GLU A 181 -6.79 1.69 7.95
C GLU A 181 -7.97 2.42 7.27
N SER A 182 -8.42 1.93 6.12
CA SER A 182 -9.56 2.47 5.37
C SER A 182 -10.86 1.74 5.74
N GLY A 183 -11.36 1.92 6.96
CA GLY A 183 -12.62 1.31 7.40
C GLY A 183 -13.83 1.77 6.56
N GLY A 184 -14.78 0.86 6.27
CA GLY A 184 -16.07 1.19 5.66
C GLY A 184 -16.10 1.29 4.12
N LEU A 185 -14.99 1.09 3.40
CA LEU A 185 -14.88 1.24 1.95
C LEU A 185 -14.69 -0.09 1.19
N GLY A 186 -15.08 -1.23 1.74
CA GLY A 186 -14.76 -2.56 1.25
C GLY A 186 -14.99 -2.79 -0.25
N ASP A 187 -16.15 -2.41 -0.79
CA ASP A 187 -16.46 -2.59 -2.21
C ASP A 187 -15.66 -1.62 -3.10
N THR A 188 -15.46 -0.39 -2.65
CA THR A 188 -14.65 0.60 -3.37
C THR A 188 -13.18 0.20 -3.39
N VAL A 189 -12.64 -0.26 -2.28
CA VAL A 189 -11.27 -0.79 -2.18
C VAL A 189 -11.09 -1.97 -3.13
N LYS A 190 -12.06 -2.89 -3.19
CA LYS A 190 -12.03 -4.05 -4.08
C LYS A 190 -11.99 -3.63 -5.55
N ALA A 191 -12.87 -2.70 -5.96
CA ALA A 191 -12.87 -2.17 -7.32
C ALA A 191 -11.55 -1.46 -7.67
N MET A 192 -11.02 -0.65 -6.75
CA MET A 192 -9.76 0.06 -6.96
C MET A 192 -8.55 -0.88 -7.04
N ARG A 193 -8.57 -2.00 -6.33
CA ARG A 193 -7.54 -3.04 -6.48
C ARG A 193 -7.54 -3.64 -7.87
N GLU A 194 -8.71 -3.97 -8.40
CA GLU A 194 -8.84 -4.56 -9.73
C GLU A 194 -8.44 -3.57 -10.84
N ILE A 195 -8.79 -2.28 -10.68
CA ILE A 195 -8.59 -1.27 -11.73
C ILE A 195 -7.21 -0.61 -11.65
N VAL A 196 -6.64 -0.42 -10.46
CA VAL A 196 -5.42 0.36 -10.27
C VAL A 196 -4.25 -0.54 -9.80
N GLU A 197 -4.42 -1.30 -8.69
CA GLU A 197 -3.33 -2.07 -8.12
C GLU A 197 -2.89 -3.20 -9.06
N LEU A 198 -3.83 -3.96 -9.59
CA LEU A 198 -3.54 -5.12 -10.42
C LEU A 198 -2.75 -4.75 -11.69
N PRO A 199 -3.13 -3.72 -12.49
CA PRO A 199 -2.35 -3.29 -13.65
C PRO A 199 -0.94 -2.79 -13.31
N LEU A 200 -0.78 -2.08 -12.18
CA LEU A 200 0.53 -1.57 -11.76
C LEU A 200 1.48 -2.68 -11.29
N ARG A 201 0.94 -3.73 -10.65
CA ARG A 201 1.76 -4.83 -10.13
C ARG A 201 2.02 -5.93 -11.14
N HIS A 202 1.07 -6.19 -12.02
CA HIS A 202 1.09 -7.30 -12.97
C HIS A 202 0.75 -6.85 -14.40
N PRO A 203 1.51 -5.90 -14.98
CA PRO A 203 1.27 -5.40 -16.34
C PRO A 203 1.36 -6.51 -17.39
N GLU A 204 2.14 -7.56 -17.11
CA GLU A 204 2.29 -8.72 -17.99
C GLU A 204 1.00 -9.51 -18.18
N LEU A 205 0.07 -9.50 -17.20
CA LEU A 205 -1.21 -10.19 -17.33
C LEU A 205 -2.08 -9.48 -18.37
N PHE A 206 -2.13 -8.15 -18.34
CA PHE A 206 -2.91 -7.34 -19.26
C PHE A 206 -2.38 -7.45 -20.70
N SER A 207 -1.05 -7.42 -20.85
CA SER A 207 -0.41 -7.63 -22.15
C SER A 207 -0.73 -9.00 -22.76
N ARG A 208 -0.75 -10.07 -21.94
CA ARG A 208 -1.08 -11.44 -22.39
C ARG A 208 -2.55 -11.59 -22.76
N LEU A 209 -3.44 -10.91 -22.05
CA LEU A 209 -4.88 -10.94 -22.31
C LEU A 209 -5.30 -10.02 -23.45
N GLY A 210 -4.39 -9.17 -23.96
CA GLY A 210 -4.71 -8.15 -24.97
C GLY A 210 -5.70 -7.09 -24.47
N VAL A 211 -5.74 -6.86 -23.14
CA VAL A 211 -6.60 -5.85 -22.51
C VAL A 211 -5.73 -4.65 -22.15
N GLU A 212 -6.14 -3.48 -22.62
CA GLU A 212 -5.50 -2.22 -22.24
C GLU A 212 -5.95 -1.82 -20.83
N PRO A 213 -5.01 -1.58 -19.89
CA PRO A 213 -5.37 -1.10 -18.56
C PRO A 213 -5.91 0.33 -18.61
N HIS A 214 -6.76 0.67 -17.67
CA HIS A 214 -7.27 2.03 -17.54
C HIS A 214 -6.14 3.01 -17.19
N SER A 215 -6.02 4.10 -17.94
CA SER A 215 -5.03 5.16 -17.69
C SER A 215 -5.47 6.16 -16.63
N GLY A 216 -6.76 6.23 -16.32
CA GLY A 216 -7.33 7.16 -15.35
C GLY A 216 -8.58 6.65 -14.64
N VAL A 217 -8.77 7.07 -13.39
CA VAL A 217 -9.94 6.77 -12.56
C VAL A 217 -10.40 8.05 -11.87
N LEU A 218 -11.72 8.31 -11.88
CA LEU A 218 -12.31 9.43 -11.16
C LEU A 218 -12.97 8.96 -9.87
N LEU A 219 -12.48 9.48 -8.72
CA LEU A 219 -13.08 9.31 -7.41
C LEU A 219 -14.00 10.48 -7.12
N TYR A 220 -15.29 10.23 -6.91
CA TYR A 220 -16.23 11.29 -6.58
C TYR A 220 -17.04 10.95 -5.32
N GLY A 221 -17.45 11.97 -4.57
CA GLY A 221 -18.23 11.83 -3.35
C GLY A 221 -18.12 13.07 -2.47
N PRO A 222 -18.88 13.14 -1.36
CA PRO A 222 -18.87 14.28 -0.47
C PRO A 222 -17.48 14.54 0.14
N PRO A 223 -17.20 15.77 0.61
CA PRO A 223 -15.97 16.05 1.32
C PRO A 223 -15.86 15.18 2.58
N GLY A 224 -14.63 14.78 2.93
CA GLY A 224 -14.37 13.93 4.11
C GLY A 224 -14.64 12.43 3.95
N CYS A 225 -15.16 11.94 2.81
CA CYS A 225 -15.41 10.51 2.60
C CYS A 225 -14.13 9.66 2.32
N GLY A 226 -12.94 10.24 2.44
CA GLY A 226 -11.66 9.50 2.37
C GLY A 226 -11.05 9.32 0.99
N LYS A 227 -11.43 10.08 -0.06
CA LYS A 227 -10.86 9.98 -1.43
C LYS A 227 -9.34 10.04 -1.45
N THR A 228 -8.76 11.04 -0.79
CA THR A 228 -7.30 11.23 -0.70
C THR A 228 -6.63 10.11 0.11
N LEU A 229 -7.29 9.64 1.17
CA LEU A 229 -6.82 8.51 1.96
C LEU A 229 -6.77 7.22 1.12
N LEU A 230 -7.84 6.93 0.38
CA LEU A 230 -7.91 5.77 -0.50
C LEU A 230 -6.80 5.77 -1.55
N ALA A 231 -6.52 6.92 -2.19
CA ALA A 231 -5.43 7.05 -3.15
C ALA A 231 -4.06 6.73 -2.52
N ARG A 232 -3.81 7.23 -1.30
CA ARG A 232 -2.57 6.93 -0.56
C ARG A 232 -2.44 5.45 -0.19
N VAL A 233 -3.54 4.83 0.24
CA VAL A 233 -3.59 3.40 0.56
C VAL A 233 -3.22 2.57 -0.67
N ILE A 234 -3.83 2.87 -1.82
CA ILE A 234 -3.57 2.15 -3.07
C ILE A 234 -2.12 2.31 -3.53
N ALA A 235 -1.59 3.53 -3.49
CA ALA A 235 -0.19 3.79 -3.83
C ALA A 235 0.77 3.02 -2.92
N SER A 236 0.45 2.95 -1.63
CA SER A 236 1.22 2.20 -0.63
C SER A 236 1.18 0.70 -0.89
N GLU A 237 0.01 0.14 -1.16
CA GLU A 237 -0.18 -1.31 -1.38
C GLU A 237 0.36 -1.75 -2.73
N SER A 238 0.27 -0.91 -3.78
CA SER A 238 0.87 -1.21 -5.10
C SER A 238 2.38 -0.95 -5.19
N ASP A 239 3.02 -0.50 -4.11
CA ASP A 239 4.43 -0.06 -4.06
C ASP A 239 4.77 0.99 -5.14
N ALA A 240 3.77 1.80 -5.51
CA ALA A 240 3.88 2.84 -6.51
C ALA A 240 4.30 4.19 -5.92
N ASN A 241 5.03 4.98 -6.70
CA ASN A 241 5.35 6.35 -6.35
C ASN A 241 4.11 7.22 -6.46
N MET A 242 3.80 8.02 -5.43
CA MET A 242 2.63 8.90 -5.44
C MET A 242 3.02 10.35 -5.65
N TYR A 243 2.43 10.97 -6.66
CA TYR A 243 2.55 12.39 -6.97
C TYR A 243 1.23 13.08 -6.68
N LEU A 244 1.23 14.04 -5.75
CA LEU A 244 0.02 14.76 -5.35
C LEU A 244 -0.04 16.11 -6.07
N ILE A 245 -1.16 16.36 -6.74
CA ILE A 245 -1.49 17.62 -7.41
C ILE A 245 -2.76 18.17 -6.75
N ASN A 246 -2.69 19.39 -6.23
CA ASN A 246 -3.87 20.10 -5.75
C ASN A 246 -4.37 21.04 -6.87
N GLY A 247 -5.58 20.79 -7.37
CA GLY A 247 -6.16 21.55 -8.47
C GLY A 247 -6.29 23.04 -8.19
N ALA A 248 -6.81 23.38 -7.01
CA ALA A 248 -6.98 24.76 -6.60
C ALA A 248 -5.63 25.51 -6.43
N GLU A 249 -4.60 24.83 -5.93
CA GLU A 249 -3.26 25.42 -5.76
C GLU A 249 -2.60 25.70 -7.11
N ILE A 250 -2.79 24.81 -8.09
CA ILE A 250 -2.24 24.95 -9.43
C ILE A 250 -2.87 26.15 -10.14
N MET A 251 -4.17 26.34 -10.02
CA MET A 251 -4.88 27.44 -10.69
C MET A 251 -4.56 28.82 -10.10
N ASN A 252 -4.17 28.89 -8.81
CA ASN A 252 -3.86 30.14 -8.11
C ASN A 252 -2.42 30.66 -8.34
N LYS A 253 -1.52 29.90 -8.98
CA LYS A 253 -0.13 30.28 -9.22
C LYS A 253 0.06 30.94 -10.60
N TYR A 254 1.05 31.80 -10.72
CA TYR A 254 1.34 32.63 -11.90
C TYR A 254 1.39 31.83 -13.22
N TYR A 255 0.86 32.45 -14.27
CA TYR A 255 0.75 31.96 -15.65
C TYR A 255 2.09 31.49 -16.21
N GLY A 256 2.14 30.32 -16.82
CA GLY A 256 3.33 29.73 -17.45
C GLY A 256 4.12 28.75 -16.57
N GLU A 257 4.20 28.96 -15.27
CA GLU A 257 4.85 28.02 -14.35
C GLU A 257 3.99 26.77 -14.13
N THR A 258 2.67 26.89 -14.22
CA THR A 258 1.71 25.82 -14.02
C THR A 258 1.84 24.71 -15.07
N GLU A 259 1.94 25.09 -16.36
CA GLU A 259 2.06 24.13 -17.45
C GLU A 259 3.41 23.40 -17.41
N ALA A 260 4.50 24.12 -17.05
CA ALA A 260 5.82 23.52 -16.88
C ALA A 260 5.83 22.53 -15.70
N LYS A 261 5.28 22.93 -14.56
CA LYS A 261 5.20 22.09 -13.37
C LYS A 261 4.39 20.80 -13.62
N LEU A 262 3.26 20.89 -14.34
CA LEU A 262 2.49 19.69 -14.73
C LEU A 262 3.33 18.76 -15.60
N ARG A 263 4.02 19.29 -16.62
CA ARG A 263 4.91 18.48 -17.47
C ARG A 263 6.01 17.80 -16.68
N ASP A 264 6.63 18.52 -15.74
CA ASP A 264 7.69 17.97 -14.91
C ASP A 264 7.20 16.84 -14.01
N ILE A 265 6.02 17.00 -13.36
CA ILE A 265 5.42 15.97 -12.52
C ILE A 265 5.09 14.71 -13.36
N PHE A 266 4.46 14.87 -14.53
CA PHE A 266 4.13 13.74 -15.39
C PHE A 266 5.37 13.03 -15.93
N LYS A 267 6.43 13.79 -16.26
CA LYS A 267 7.72 13.25 -16.66
C LYS A 267 8.37 12.47 -15.53
N GLU A 268 8.44 13.06 -14.34
CA GLU A 268 9.01 12.41 -13.15
C GLU A 268 8.24 11.15 -12.78
N ALA A 269 6.90 11.17 -12.85
CA ALA A 269 6.07 9.99 -12.64
C ALA A 269 6.35 8.88 -13.65
N LYS A 270 6.61 9.22 -14.91
CA LYS A 270 6.97 8.26 -15.97
C LYS A 270 8.38 7.68 -15.76
N ASP A 271 9.33 8.51 -15.38
CA ASP A 271 10.71 8.09 -15.14
C ASP A 271 10.85 7.19 -13.89
N ASN A 272 9.98 7.40 -12.89
CA ASN A 272 9.95 6.65 -11.64
C ASN A 272 8.77 5.64 -11.56
N SER A 273 8.35 5.07 -12.68
CA SER A 273 7.26 4.08 -12.70
C SER A 273 7.62 2.79 -11.93
N PRO A 274 6.66 2.08 -11.30
CA PRO A 274 5.23 2.34 -11.29
C PRO A 274 4.83 3.57 -10.45
N SER A 275 3.88 4.38 -10.96
CA SER A 275 3.52 5.64 -10.33
C SER A 275 2.02 5.93 -10.39
N ILE A 276 1.52 6.64 -9.38
CA ILE A 276 0.16 7.17 -9.33
C ILE A 276 0.22 8.69 -9.24
N ILE A 277 -0.44 9.38 -10.17
CA ILE A 277 -0.65 10.82 -10.13
C ILE A 277 -2.04 11.06 -9.54
N PHE A 278 -2.12 11.61 -8.34
CA PHE A 278 -3.38 11.95 -7.70
C PHE A 278 -3.66 13.45 -7.85
N ILE A 279 -4.78 13.78 -8.48
CA ILE A 279 -5.24 15.16 -8.70
C ILE A 279 -6.44 15.40 -7.79
N ASP A 280 -6.21 16.10 -6.68
CA ASP A 280 -7.30 16.51 -5.80
C ASP A 280 -8.00 17.75 -6.35
N GLU A 281 -9.30 17.87 -6.14
CA GLU A 281 -10.13 18.95 -6.66
C GLU A 281 -9.94 19.15 -8.19
N ILE A 282 -10.03 18.05 -8.95
CA ILE A 282 -9.85 18.09 -10.41
C ILE A 282 -10.85 19.03 -11.10
N ASP A 283 -12.01 19.25 -10.52
CA ASP A 283 -13.03 20.21 -10.96
C ASP A 283 -12.52 21.66 -10.94
N ALA A 284 -11.52 21.98 -10.12
CA ALA A 284 -10.88 23.30 -10.13
C ALA A 284 -9.99 23.50 -11.38
N ILE A 285 -9.38 22.42 -11.90
CA ILE A 285 -8.52 22.50 -13.12
C ILE A 285 -9.35 22.35 -14.37
N ALA A 286 -10.37 21.47 -14.36
CA ALA A 286 -11.13 21.04 -15.51
C ALA A 286 -12.65 21.23 -15.31
N PRO A 287 -13.12 22.48 -15.12
CA PRO A 287 -14.54 22.78 -15.02
C PRO A 287 -15.25 22.53 -16.38
N LYS A 288 -16.58 22.45 -16.37
CA LYS A 288 -17.39 22.35 -17.59
C LYS A 288 -17.07 23.50 -18.55
N ARG A 289 -17.10 23.23 -19.86
CA ARG A 289 -16.79 24.20 -20.91
C ARG A 289 -17.60 25.51 -20.81
N GLU A 290 -18.81 25.44 -20.28
CA GLU A 290 -19.70 26.59 -20.08
C GLU A 290 -19.23 27.52 -18.95
N GLU A 291 -18.42 27.02 -18.02
CA GLU A 291 -17.90 27.76 -16.87
C GLU A 291 -16.45 28.26 -17.06
N VAL A 292 -15.83 27.94 -18.20
CA VAL A 292 -14.43 28.32 -18.50
C VAL A 292 -14.39 29.70 -19.16
N TYR A 293 -14.15 30.74 -18.39
CA TYR A 293 -14.12 32.14 -18.87
C TYR A 293 -12.72 32.64 -19.32
N GLY A 294 -11.65 31.88 -19.11
CA GLY A 294 -10.28 32.30 -19.41
C GLY A 294 -9.58 31.45 -20.46
N ASP A 295 -8.82 32.08 -21.36
CA ASP A 295 -7.98 31.35 -22.34
C ASP A 295 -6.88 30.51 -21.71
N VAL A 296 -6.49 30.85 -20.48
CA VAL A 296 -5.45 30.16 -19.72
C VAL A 296 -5.96 28.84 -19.14
N GLU A 297 -7.17 28.86 -18.58
CA GLU A 297 -7.83 27.63 -18.08
C GLU A 297 -7.95 26.61 -19.22
N LYS A 298 -8.33 27.05 -20.42
CA LYS A 298 -8.41 26.19 -21.60
C LYS A 298 -7.06 25.57 -21.97
N ARG A 299 -5.94 26.30 -21.81
CA ARG A 299 -4.60 25.79 -22.10
C ARG A 299 -4.17 24.75 -21.08
N VAL A 300 -4.40 24.99 -19.77
CA VAL A 300 -4.07 24.03 -18.71
C VAL A 300 -4.85 22.72 -18.89
N VAL A 301 -6.16 22.83 -19.21
CA VAL A 301 -6.99 21.66 -19.51
C VAL A 301 -6.47 20.89 -20.74
N ALA A 302 -6.18 21.59 -21.82
CA ALA A 302 -5.63 20.98 -23.03
C ALA A 302 -4.28 20.31 -22.79
N GLN A 303 -3.42 20.95 -21.99
CA GLN A 303 -2.14 20.39 -21.61
C GLN A 303 -2.30 19.12 -20.73
N LEU A 304 -3.22 19.13 -19.76
CA LEU A 304 -3.48 17.97 -18.91
C LEU A 304 -3.99 16.79 -19.76
N LEU A 305 -4.92 17.03 -20.69
CA LEU A 305 -5.41 16.02 -21.64
C LEU A 305 -4.27 15.43 -22.48
N ALA A 306 -3.43 16.29 -23.08
CA ALA A 306 -2.31 15.83 -23.88
C ALA A 306 -1.28 15.02 -23.06
N LEU A 307 -1.09 15.37 -21.78
CA LEU A 307 -0.22 14.60 -20.88
C LEU A 307 -0.84 13.26 -20.50
N MET A 308 -2.15 13.19 -20.29
CA MET A 308 -2.87 11.94 -20.01
C MET A 308 -2.84 11.00 -21.22
N ASP A 309 -3.12 11.52 -22.41
CA ASP A 309 -3.05 10.74 -23.65
C ASP A 309 -1.64 10.17 -23.91
N GLY A 310 -0.60 10.93 -23.54
CA GLY A 310 0.79 10.48 -23.62
C GLY A 310 1.21 9.40 -22.59
N LEU A 311 0.32 9.02 -21.67
CA LEU A 311 0.57 7.94 -20.70
C LEU A 311 0.12 6.55 -21.21
N THR A 312 -0.74 6.50 -22.23
CA THR A 312 -1.41 5.28 -22.71
C THR A 312 -0.46 4.18 -23.23
N ASP A 313 0.75 4.55 -23.62
CA ASP A 313 1.64 3.60 -24.32
C ASP A 313 2.33 2.54 -23.43
N ARG A 314 2.29 2.59 -22.09
CA ARG A 314 3.03 1.64 -21.25
C ARG A 314 2.42 1.21 -19.91
N GLY A 315 1.22 1.62 -19.55
CA GLY A 315 0.48 1.05 -18.39
C GLY A 315 1.07 1.20 -16.99
N ASN A 316 2.21 1.86 -16.82
CA ASN A 316 2.92 1.94 -15.54
C ASN A 316 2.66 3.24 -14.75
N VAL A 317 1.81 4.13 -15.28
CA VAL A 317 1.38 5.36 -14.62
C VAL A 317 -0.13 5.48 -14.71
N ILE A 318 -0.80 5.63 -13.57
CA ILE A 318 -2.24 5.79 -13.49
C ILE A 318 -2.57 7.15 -12.87
N VAL A 319 -3.55 7.85 -13.46
CA VAL A 319 -4.05 9.12 -12.96
C VAL A 319 -5.31 8.90 -12.15
N LEU A 320 -5.32 9.35 -10.90
CA LEU A 320 -6.50 9.35 -10.03
C LEU A 320 -6.98 10.78 -9.86
N GLY A 321 -8.14 11.12 -10.41
CA GLY A 321 -8.82 12.40 -10.16
C GLY A 321 -9.75 12.30 -8.96
N ALA A 322 -9.83 13.32 -8.11
CA ALA A 322 -10.82 13.41 -7.05
C ALA A 322 -11.66 14.68 -7.20
N SER A 323 -12.97 14.55 -7.05
CA SER A 323 -13.90 15.69 -7.08
C SER A 323 -15.00 15.52 -6.03
N ASN A 324 -15.43 16.65 -5.47
CA ASN A 324 -16.64 16.73 -4.64
C ASN A 324 -17.89 16.99 -5.49
N ARG A 325 -17.71 17.39 -6.74
CA ARG A 325 -18.78 17.78 -7.68
C ARG A 325 -18.59 17.07 -9.03
N PRO A 326 -19.02 15.81 -9.17
CA PRO A 326 -18.85 15.07 -10.43
C PRO A 326 -19.50 15.78 -11.63
N ASP A 327 -20.60 16.49 -11.39
CA ASP A 327 -21.32 17.23 -12.43
C ASP A 327 -20.57 18.46 -12.96
N SER A 328 -19.57 18.94 -12.25
CA SER A 328 -18.73 20.10 -12.63
C SER A 328 -17.49 19.68 -13.43
N VAL A 329 -17.14 18.39 -13.45
CA VAL A 329 -15.99 17.89 -14.20
C VAL A 329 -16.34 17.83 -15.69
N CYS A 330 -15.44 18.31 -16.54
CA CYS A 330 -15.61 18.29 -17.99
C CYS A 330 -15.77 16.85 -18.49
N LEU A 331 -16.89 16.55 -19.17
CA LEU A 331 -17.21 15.23 -19.73
C LEU A 331 -16.20 14.69 -20.75
N LEU A 332 -15.21 15.49 -21.17
CA LEU A 332 -14.10 15.03 -22.00
C LEU A 332 -13.23 13.98 -21.33
N TYR A 333 -13.28 13.88 -19.99
CA TYR A 333 -12.57 12.86 -19.22
C TYR A 333 -13.41 11.59 -19.02
N THR A 334 -14.71 11.66 -19.28
CA THR A 334 -15.63 10.54 -19.25
C THR A 334 -15.99 10.20 -20.68
N SER A 335 -15.11 9.51 -21.39
CA SER A 335 -15.43 8.99 -22.72
C SER A 335 -16.60 8.01 -22.59
N PRO A 336 -17.63 8.10 -23.46
CA PRO A 336 -18.73 7.13 -23.47
C PRO A 336 -18.33 5.79 -24.08
N SER A 337 -17.07 5.42 -24.02
CA SER A 337 -16.61 4.10 -24.42
C SER A 337 -17.22 3.04 -23.50
N PRO A 338 -17.78 1.96 -24.03
CA PRO A 338 -18.24 0.83 -23.20
C PRO A 338 -17.12 0.18 -22.37
N ARG A 339 -15.85 0.59 -22.58
CA ARG A 339 -14.68 0.20 -21.79
C ARG A 339 -14.45 1.07 -20.54
N ASP A 340 -15.07 2.26 -20.46
CA ASP A 340 -14.80 3.29 -19.42
C ASP A 340 -15.79 3.21 -18.24
N GLY A 341 -16.46 2.10 -18.05
CA GLY A 341 -17.65 1.99 -17.23
C GLY A 341 -17.43 1.67 -15.75
N LEU A 342 -16.57 2.37 -14.99
CA LEU A 342 -16.61 2.26 -13.54
C LEU A 342 -16.36 3.61 -12.85
N LEU A 343 -17.41 4.40 -12.75
CA LEU A 343 -17.54 5.48 -11.79
C LEU A 343 -17.80 4.86 -10.41
N SER A 344 -16.78 4.83 -9.57
CA SER A 344 -16.92 4.38 -8.18
C SER A 344 -17.44 5.52 -7.30
N ARG A 345 -18.72 5.47 -6.93
CA ARG A 345 -19.30 6.39 -5.95
C ARG A 345 -18.91 5.95 -4.54
N MET A 346 -18.21 6.81 -3.82
CA MET A 346 -17.88 6.55 -2.42
C MET A 346 -19.11 6.81 -1.55
N PRO A 347 -19.48 5.89 -0.64
CA PRO A 347 -20.61 6.12 0.27
C PRO A 347 -20.32 7.32 1.19
N SER A 348 -21.34 8.11 1.45
CA SER A 348 -21.30 9.08 2.55
C SER A 348 -21.23 8.28 3.84
N SER A 349 -20.19 8.47 4.65
CA SER A 349 -20.15 7.94 6.00
C SER A 349 -21.36 8.48 6.77
N ALA A 350 -22.24 7.57 7.20
CA ALA A 350 -23.27 7.88 8.17
C ALA A 350 -22.66 8.11 9.55
#